data_5a675032739ef8127078cf41cbb4b1b6
#
_entry.id   5a675032739ef8127078cf41cbb4b1b6
#
_cell.length_a   1.000
_cell.length_b   1.000
_cell.length_c   1.000
_cell.angle_alpha   90.00
_cell.angle_beta   90.00
_cell.angle_gamma   90.00
#
_symmetry.space_group_name_H-M   'P 1'
#
loop_
_entity.id
_entity.type
_entity.pdbx_description
1 polymer ?
#
loop_
_entity_poly.entity_id
_entity_poly.type
_entity_poly.pdbx_seq_one_letter_code
_entity_poly.pdbx_strand_id
1 'polypeptide(L)'
;MRGQFLRWGSFERRALFFCPAGLYLAVMRSVTDRYTALVAEQKITADAAQEALLPKLDRLQQAVLTPVRRGFFRKAAPAPKGLYIWGGVGCGKSFLMDLFVDTLSGDVRRAHFHSFMQEVQGALHEARKTATKDALAQVAKDIAKDLKLLALDEMQIKDIADAMIVGRLFELLFGHGVAVITTSNRPPKDLYKNGLNRQLFMPFIALFESALVIHPMQGDTDYRQNRMAGTQVYFTPAGAEARDAIDRIWRDLTGGEEARFHLFVKGRKLPVPRYFNGVGRFAFYDLCGQPLGPADYLAIAEHLRVLVIEDVPQMGRSNFNEAKRFVTLIDTLYEARVRLICSAAAAPEMLYVEGEGIFEFERTASRLREIQSADWAG
;
A
#
# COMPACT_ATOMS: atom_id res chain seq x y z
N MET A 1 8.54 19.39 -41.12
CA MET A 1 7.41 18.71 -40.48
C MET A 1 7.59 18.84 -38.96
N ARG A 2 6.74 19.63 -38.31
CA ARG A 2 6.86 19.95 -36.89
C ARG A 2 6.31 18.80 -36.08
N GLY A 3 7.14 18.19 -35.22
CA GLY A 3 6.75 17.10 -34.35
C GLY A 3 5.72 17.56 -33.31
N GLN A 4 4.59 16.86 -33.26
CA GLN A 4 3.61 17.00 -32.21
C GLN A 4 4.18 16.35 -30.95
N PHE A 5 4.65 17.18 -30.03
CA PHE A 5 4.87 16.77 -28.66
C PHE A 5 3.52 16.44 -28.02
N LEU A 6 3.36 15.21 -27.57
CA LEU A 6 2.22 14.77 -26.79
C LEU A 6 2.06 15.67 -25.55
N ARG A 7 1.03 16.50 -25.57
CA ARG A 7 0.54 17.24 -24.41
C ARG A 7 0.11 16.21 -23.36
N TRP A 8 0.75 16.21 -22.23
CA TRP A 8 0.34 15.48 -21.05
C TRP A 8 -1.09 15.88 -20.71
N GLY A 9 -1.98 14.87 -20.72
CA GLY A 9 -3.40 15.08 -20.52
C GLY A 9 -3.71 15.76 -19.20
N SER A 10 -4.41 16.88 -19.30
CA SER A 10 -5.05 17.56 -18.18
C SER A 10 -6.09 16.63 -17.56
N PHE A 11 -5.83 16.15 -16.35
CA PHE A 11 -6.83 15.50 -15.53
C PHE A 11 -7.96 16.50 -15.25
N GLU A 12 -9.18 16.11 -15.57
CA GLU A 12 -10.39 16.91 -15.43
C GLU A 12 -10.53 17.46 -14.01
N ARG A 13 -10.76 18.75 -13.95
CA ARG A 13 -11.17 19.48 -12.75
C ARG A 13 -12.51 18.90 -12.28
N ARG A 14 -12.48 18.11 -11.21
CA ARG A 14 -13.71 17.73 -10.52
C ARG A 14 -14.38 18.96 -9.97
N ALA A 15 -15.66 19.09 -10.29
CA ALA A 15 -16.55 20.15 -9.92
C ALA A 15 -16.46 20.52 -8.43
N LEU A 16 -16.20 21.78 -8.17
CA LEU A 16 -16.34 22.41 -6.87
C LEU A 16 -17.80 22.38 -6.43
N PHE A 17 -18.12 21.55 -5.46
CA PHE A 17 -19.35 21.70 -4.72
C PHE A 17 -19.27 22.98 -3.88
N PHE A 18 -20.07 23.95 -4.20
CA PHE A 18 -20.28 25.17 -3.42
C PHE A 18 -20.98 24.78 -2.10
N CYS A 19 -20.20 24.75 -1.01
CA CYS A 19 -20.71 24.73 0.35
C CYS A 19 -20.29 26.05 1.02
N PRO A 20 -21.12 26.71 1.87
CA PRO A 20 -20.79 28.01 2.48
C PRO A 20 -19.61 27.94 3.48
N ALA A 21 -18.91 26.84 3.56
CA ALA A 21 -17.61 26.66 4.25
C ALA A 21 -16.41 27.31 3.53
N GLY A 22 -16.62 28.05 2.44
CA GLY A 22 -15.54 28.67 1.64
C GLY A 22 -14.67 29.68 2.42
N LEU A 23 -15.05 30.09 3.61
CA LEU A 23 -14.21 30.91 4.50
C LEU A 23 -13.25 30.09 5.37
N TYR A 24 -13.52 28.80 5.61
CA TYR A 24 -12.67 27.91 6.43
C TYR A 24 -11.48 27.34 5.65
N LEU A 25 -11.65 27.11 4.34
CA LEU A 25 -10.59 26.54 3.49
C LEU A 25 -9.39 27.48 3.23
N ALA A 26 -9.57 28.79 3.41
CA ALA A 26 -8.52 29.80 3.23
C ALA A 26 -7.54 29.90 4.42
N VAL A 27 -7.82 29.25 5.55
CA VAL A 27 -7.03 29.35 6.80
C VAL A 27 -6.20 28.08 7.06
N MET A 28 -6.53 26.95 6.46
CA MET A 28 -5.79 25.70 6.69
C MET A 28 -4.47 25.69 5.93
N ARG A 29 -3.39 26.07 6.60
CA ARG A 29 -2.06 26.23 6.00
C ARG A 29 -1.19 24.97 6.10
N SER A 30 -1.44 24.06 7.03
CA SER A 30 -0.60 22.88 7.27
C SER A 30 -1.35 21.55 7.06
N VAL A 31 -0.59 20.47 6.89
CA VAL A 31 -1.15 19.11 6.84
C VAL A 31 -1.77 18.76 8.18
N THR A 32 -1.12 19.16 9.28
CA THR A 32 -1.61 19.00 10.66
C THR A 32 -2.97 19.66 10.84
N ASP A 33 -3.16 20.90 10.36
CA ASP A 33 -4.45 21.59 10.47
C ASP A 33 -5.57 20.83 9.75
N ARG A 34 -5.28 20.33 8.54
CA ARG A 34 -6.27 19.54 7.77
C ARG A 34 -6.61 18.22 8.43
N TYR A 35 -5.62 17.51 8.96
CA TYR A 35 -5.84 16.27 9.68
C TYR A 35 -6.71 16.51 10.93
N THR A 36 -6.36 17.49 11.75
CA THR A 36 -7.11 17.85 12.95
C THR A 36 -8.56 18.23 12.64
N ALA A 37 -8.80 18.96 11.54
CA ALA A 37 -10.14 19.29 11.11
C ALA A 37 -10.94 18.04 10.72
N LEU A 38 -10.35 17.07 10.00
CA LEU A 38 -11.03 15.82 9.63
C LEU A 38 -11.39 14.97 10.87
N VAL A 39 -10.52 14.98 11.90
CA VAL A 39 -10.82 14.32 13.18
C VAL A 39 -11.96 15.05 13.90
N ALA A 40 -11.93 16.38 13.97
CA ALA A 40 -12.98 17.18 14.59
C ALA A 40 -14.34 17.05 13.89
N GLU A 41 -14.33 16.86 12.56
CA GLU A 41 -15.52 16.60 11.75
C GLU A 41 -15.97 15.12 11.79
N GLN A 42 -15.32 14.30 12.60
CA GLN A 42 -15.58 12.83 12.71
C GLN A 42 -15.50 12.07 11.37
N LYS A 43 -14.77 12.60 10.40
CA LYS A 43 -14.53 11.95 9.11
C LYS A 43 -13.46 10.87 9.19
N ILE A 44 -12.55 10.99 10.15
CA ILE A 44 -11.51 10.02 10.48
C ILE A 44 -11.37 9.92 12.00
N THR A 45 -10.84 8.80 12.46
CA THR A 45 -10.44 8.63 13.86
C THR A 45 -8.97 9.02 14.01
N ALA A 46 -8.62 9.70 15.09
CA ALA A 46 -7.24 10.05 15.41
C ALA A 46 -6.40 8.77 15.60
N ASP A 47 -5.21 8.74 15.00
CA ASP A 47 -4.27 7.62 15.09
C ASP A 47 -2.87 8.17 15.46
N ALA A 48 -2.31 7.66 16.55
CA ALA A 48 -1.03 8.14 17.08
C ALA A 48 0.15 7.99 16.10
N ALA A 49 0.15 6.92 15.27
CA ALA A 49 1.20 6.73 14.26
C ALA A 49 1.06 7.72 13.10
N GLN A 50 -0.18 8.07 12.75
CA GLN A 50 -0.45 9.11 11.75
C GLN A 50 -0.06 10.49 12.29
N GLU A 51 -0.45 10.82 13.52
CA GLU A 51 -0.11 12.08 14.19
C GLU A 51 1.41 12.29 14.31
N ALA A 52 2.17 11.22 14.60
CA ALA A 52 3.64 11.27 14.67
C ALA A 52 4.32 11.61 13.34
N LEU A 53 3.63 11.43 12.20
CA LEU A 53 4.13 11.79 10.87
C LEU A 53 3.85 13.25 10.51
N LEU A 54 2.76 13.86 11.00
CA LEU A 54 2.30 15.20 10.62
C LEU A 54 3.38 16.28 10.68
N PRO A 55 4.19 16.39 11.77
CA PRO A 55 5.25 17.40 11.81
C PRO A 55 6.32 17.25 10.73
N LYS A 56 6.54 16.03 10.23
CA LYS A 56 7.51 15.77 9.14
C LYS A 56 6.92 16.16 7.79
N LEU A 57 5.61 15.92 7.59
CA LEU A 57 4.89 16.38 6.42
C LEU A 57 4.84 17.90 6.34
N ASP A 58 4.55 18.58 7.45
CA ASP A 58 4.54 20.06 7.51
C ASP A 58 5.92 20.66 7.20
N ARG A 59 7.00 20.04 7.71
CA ARG A 59 8.37 20.46 7.36
C ARG A 59 8.67 20.31 5.87
N LEU A 60 8.28 19.18 5.28
CA LEU A 60 8.47 18.94 3.85
C LEU A 60 7.62 19.93 3.03
N GLN A 61 6.38 20.19 3.44
CA GLN A 61 5.50 21.17 2.82
C GLN A 61 6.17 22.56 2.78
N GLN A 62 6.66 23.04 3.92
CA GLN A 62 7.36 24.32 4.01
C GLN A 62 8.60 24.37 3.12
N ALA A 63 9.38 23.28 3.09
CA ALA A 63 10.59 23.22 2.26
C ALA A 63 10.26 23.26 0.75
N VAL A 64 9.18 22.59 0.31
CA VAL A 64 8.72 22.60 -1.09
C VAL A 64 8.12 23.96 -1.50
N LEU A 65 7.38 24.59 -0.59
CA LEU A 65 6.76 25.89 -0.84
C LEU A 65 7.76 27.06 -0.78
N THR A 66 8.89 26.89 -0.09
CA THR A 66 9.91 27.94 0.01
C THR A 66 10.56 28.21 -1.35
N PRO A 67 10.48 29.42 -1.88
CA PRO A 67 11.10 29.73 -3.17
C PRO A 67 12.61 29.56 -3.09
N VAL A 68 13.17 28.68 -3.91
CA VAL A 68 14.62 28.60 -4.09
C VAL A 68 15.09 29.85 -4.86
N ARG A 69 15.79 30.74 -4.19
CA ARG A 69 16.42 31.90 -4.86
C ARG A 69 17.47 31.40 -5.85
N ARG A 70 17.12 31.34 -7.13
CA ARG A 70 18.05 31.04 -8.23
C ARG A 70 18.96 32.26 -8.42
N GLY A 71 20.16 32.20 -7.90
CA GLY A 71 21.19 33.16 -8.27
C GLY A 71 21.70 32.87 -9.69
N PHE A 72 21.91 33.90 -10.50
CA PHE A 72 22.28 33.83 -11.96
C PHE A 72 23.54 32.97 -12.24
N PHE A 73 24.36 32.64 -11.22
CA PHE A 73 25.64 31.89 -11.34
C PHE A 73 25.82 30.77 -10.31
N ARG A 74 24.76 30.33 -9.60
CA ARG A 74 24.89 29.23 -8.63
C ARG A 74 24.28 27.94 -9.17
N LYS A 75 24.97 26.81 -8.91
CA LYS A 75 24.40 25.46 -9.08
C LYS A 75 23.04 25.41 -8.39
N ALA A 76 22.09 24.65 -8.95
CA ALA A 76 20.79 24.42 -8.33
C ALA A 76 20.99 24.04 -6.87
N ALA A 77 20.19 24.65 -5.97
CA ALA A 77 20.22 24.23 -4.57
C ALA A 77 19.83 22.75 -4.47
N PRO A 78 20.47 22.00 -3.57
CA PRO A 78 20.13 20.60 -3.39
C PRO A 78 18.63 20.45 -3.04
N ALA A 79 18.02 19.38 -3.50
CA ALA A 79 16.63 19.04 -3.15
C ALA A 79 16.46 19.02 -1.62
N PRO A 80 15.35 19.52 -1.09
CA PRO A 80 15.07 19.35 0.32
C PRO A 80 14.96 17.84 0.65
N LYS A 81 15.35 17.45 1.87
CA LYS A 81 15.19 16.06 2.31
C LYS A 81 13.73 15.65 2.18
N GLY A 82 13.49 14.65 1.35
CA GLY A 82 12.18 14.08 1.15
C GLY A 82 11.75 13.16 2.29
N LEU A 83 10.74 12.33 2.05
CA LEU A 83 10.17 11.46 3.07
C LEU A 83 9.95 10.05 2.49
N TYR A 84 10.38 9.02 3.22
CA TYR A 84 10.08 7.62 2.96
C TYR A 84 9.22 7.09 4.10
N ILE A 85 7.94 6.85 3.82
CA ILE A 85 6.96 6.38 4.79
C ILE A 85 6.75 4.89 4.58
N TRP A 86 7.06 4.08 5.59
CA TRP A 86 6.86 2.65 5.45
C TRP A 86 6.14 2.05 6.65
N GLY A 87 5.43 0.96 6.41
CA GLY A 87 4.65 0.26 7.44
C GLY A 87 3.68 -0.72 6.81
N GLY A 88 2.96 -1.45 7.62
CA GLY A 88 1.96 -2.41 7.18
C GLY A 88 0.89 -1.82 6.26
N VAL A 89 0.14 -2.68 5.60
CA VAL A 89 -1.02 -2.28 4.79
C VAL A 89 -2.10 -1.70 5.71
N GLY A 90 -2.83 -0.67 5.26
CA GLY A 90 -3.96 -0.11 6.01
C GLY A 90 -3.61 0.90 7.11
N CYS A 91 -2.33 1.22 7.38
CA CYS A 91 -1.96 2.21 8.38
C CYS A 91 -2.14 3.69 7.93
N GLY A 92 -2.74 3.93 6.76
CA GLY A 92 -3.07 5.28 6.31
C GLY A 92 -1.95 6.02 5.58
N LYS A 93 -0.88 5.34 5.11
CA LYS A 93 0.23 5.97 4.38
C LYS A 93 -0.23 6.77 3.17
N SER A 94 -1.00 6.14 2.28
CA SER A 94 -1.51 6.76 1.05
C SER A 94 -2.47 7.90 1.37
N PHE A 95 -3.32 7.74 2.40
CA PHE A 95 -4.21 8.79 2.89
C PHE A 95 -3.42 10.04 3.32
N LEU A 96 -2.38 9.87 4.16
CA LEU A 96 -1.57 11.01 4.62
C LEU A 96 -0.76 11.64 3.47
N MET A 97 -0.29 10.84 2.52
CA MET A 97 0.35 11.37 1.32
C MET A 97 -0.63 12.17 0.45
N ASP A 98 -1.86 11.71 0.27
CA ASP A 98 -2.89 12.43 -0.47
C ASP A 98 -3.26 13.73 0.25
N LEU A 99 -3.44 13.68 1.58
CA LEU A 99 -3.71 14.85 2.40
C LEU A 99 -2.58 15.90 2.28
N PHE A 100 -1.33 15.45 2.25
CA PHE A 100 -0.16 16.30 2.07
C PHE A 100 -0.13 16.91 0.65
N VAL A 101 -0.29 16.10 -0.40
CA VAL A 101 -0.28 16.57 -1.79
C VAL A 101 -1.38 17.60 -2.02
N ASP A 102 -2.56 17.41 -1.45
CA ASP A 102 -3.68 18.34 -1.53
C ASP A 102 -3.40 19.71 -0.87
N THR A 103 -2.42 19.82 0.03
CA THR A 103 -2.00 21.09 0.62
C THR A 103 -1.05 21.89 -0.28
N LEU A 104 -0.54 21.26 -1.34
CA LEU A 104 0.41 21.87 -2.25
C LEU A 104 -0.30 22.34 -3.53
N SER A 105 0.12 23.46 -4.05
CA SER A 105 -0.32 24.02 -5.33
C SER A 105 0.83 24.04 -6.33
N GLY A 106 0.57 23.66 -7.59
CA GLY A 106 1.52 23.76 -8.67
C GLY A 106 2.38 22.51 -8.87
N ASP A 107 3.65 22.65 -9.10
CA ASP A 107 4.68 21.72 -9.57
C ASP A 107 4.84 20.41 -8.76
N VAL A 108 3.73 19.71 -8.54
CA VAL A 108 3.64 18.45 -7.77
C VAL A 108 3.07 17.35 -8.66
N ARG A 109 3.71 16.19 -8.65
CA ARG A 109 3.21 15.00 -9.34
C ARG A 109 3.00 13.87 -8.36
N ARG A 110 1.78 13.31 -8.33
CA ARG A 110 1.45 12.08 -7.61
C ARG A 110 1.22 10.94 -8.60
N ALA A 111 1.84 9.80 -8.34
CA ALA A 111 1.66 8.59 -9.16
C ALA A 111 1.89 7.33 -8.31
N HIS A 112 1.39 6.17 -8.76
CA HIS A 112 1.85 4.89 -8.27
C HIS A 112 3.25 4.59 -8.85
N PHE A 113 4.13 4.04 -8.01
CA PHE A 113 5.52 3.77 -8.42
C PHE A 113 5.61 2.93 -9.70
N HIS A 114 4.81 1.88 -9.80
CA HIS A 114 4.82 1.01 -10.99
C HIS A 114 4.42 1.76 -12.27
N SER A 115 3.36 2.56 -12.22
CA SER A 115 2.91 3.38 -13.37
C SER A 115 3.97 4.41 -13.77
N PHE A 116 4.60 5.05 -12.78
CA PHE A 116 5.70 5.98 -13.02
C PHE A 116 6.89 5.28 -13.72
N MET A 117 7.28 4.09 -13.27
CA MET A 117 8.38 3.35 -13.90
C MET A 117 8.05 2.89 -15.33
N GLN A 118 6.80 2.49 -15.60
CA GLN A 118 6.35 2.19 -16.97
C GLN A 118 6.50 3.41 -17.91
N GLU A 119 6.11 4.59 -17.45
CA GLU A 119 6.28 5.82 -18.22
C GLU A 119 7.77 6.14 -18.45
N VAL A 120 8.61 5.99 -17.42
CA VAL A 120 10.06 6.17 -17.54
C VAL A 120 10.67 5.22 -18.57
N GLN A 121 10.30 3.95 -18.53
CA GLN A 121 10.77 2.95 -19.51
C GLN A 121 10.32 3.29 -20.92
N GLY A 122 9.06 3.72 -21.10
CA GLY A 122 8.56 4.20 -22.38
C GLY A 122 9.32 5.42 -22.91
N ALA A 123 9.56 6.42 -22.06
CA ALA A 123 10.32 7.61 -22.40
C ALA A 123 11.79 7.28 -22.76
N LEU A 124 12.40 6.33 -22.03
CA LEU A 124 13.75 5.82 -22.34
C LEU A 124 13.82 5.14 -23.71
N HIS A 125 12.80 4.35 -24.02
CA HIS A 125 12.72 3.67 -25.32
C HIS A 125 12.69 4.72 -26.46
N GLU A 126 11.88 5.76 -26.34
CA GLU A 126 11.81 6.83 -27.33
C GLU A 126 13.11 7.67 -27.40
N ALA A 127 13.69 8.02 -26.26
CA ALA A 127 14.95 8.78 -26.21
C ALA A 127 16.12 8.03 -26.87
N ARG A 128 16.15 6.70 -26.78
CA ARG A 128 17.17 5.86 -27.44
C ARG A 128 17.05 5.87 -28.96
N LYS A 129 15.86 6.02 -29.51
CA LYS A 129 15.65 6.14 -30.97
C LYS A 129 16.28 7.42 -31.56
N THR A 130 16.40 8.47 -30.75
CA THR A 130 16.94 9.78 -31.19
C THR A 130 18.45 9.90 -30.98
N ALA A 131 19.17 8.79 -30.78
CA ALA A 131 20.62 8.71 -30.59
C ALA A 131 21.18 9.66 -29.51
N THR A 132 20.40 9.92 -28.44
CA THR A 132 20.82 10.75 -27.31
C THR A 132 21.92 10.02 -26.53
N LYS A 133 23.07 10.68 -26.29
CA LYS A 133 24.23 10.09 -25.60
C LYS A 133 23.90 9.56 -24.20
N ASP A 134 22.99 10.22 -23.49
CA ASP A 134 22.51 9.81 -22.17
C ASP A 134 20.98 9.96 -22.11
N ALA A 135 20.30 8.93 -22.59
CA ALA A 135 18.84 8.90 -22.65
C ALA A 135 18.19 9.07 -21.26
N LEU A 136 18.78 8.49 -20.20
CA LEU A 136 18.23 8.59 -18.85
C LEU A 136 18.37 10.01 -18.28
N ALA A 137 19.50 10.68 -18.51
CA ALA A 137 19.67 12.05 -18.08
C ALA A 137 18.68 13.00 -18.80
N GLN A 138 18.39 12.76 -20.09
CA GLN A 138 17.38 13.53 -20.80
C GLN A 138 15.98 13.30 -20.22
N VAL A 139 15.58 12.04 -19.98
CA VAL A 139 14.28 11.71 -19.38
C VAL A 139 14.16 12.31 -17.99
N ALA A 140 15.18 12.21 -17.15
CA ALA A 140 15.17 12.81 -15.81
C ALA A 140 15.04 14.34 -15.86
N LYS A 141 15.72 14.99 -16.80
CA LYS A 141 15.62 16.43 -17.03
C LYS A 141 14.21 16.83 -17.47
N ASP A 142 13.60 16.07 -18.37
CA ASP A 142 12.25 16.35 -18.85
C ASP A 142 11.20 16.17 -17.74
N ILE A 143 11.37 15.16 -16.89
CA ILE A 143 10.53 14.96 -15.70
C ILE A 143 10.69 16.13 -14.71
N ALA A 144 11.93 16.57 -14.47
CA ALA A 144 12.24 17.58 -13.47
C ALA A 144 11.92 19.03 -13.93
N LYS A 145 11.59 19.25 -15.21
CA LYS A 145 11.48 20.59 -15.80
C LYS A 145 10.49 21.49 -15.05
N ASP A 146 9.34 20.94 -14.67
CA ASP A 146 8.26 21.68 -14.00
C ASP A 146 7.83 20.97 -12.70
N LEU A 147 8.76 20.24 -12.06
CA LEU A 147 8.47 19.40 -10.91
C LEU A 147 9.31 19.82 -9.70
N LYS A 148 8.65 20.15 -8.59
CA LYS A 148 9.28 20.40 -7.29
C LYS A 148 9.19 19.19 -6.37
N LEU A 149 8.08 18.45 -6.47
CA LEU A 149 7.81 17.28 -5.64
C LEU A 149 7.26 16.12 -6.47
N LEU A 150 7.87 14.97 -6.30
CA LEU A 150 7.39 13.68 -6.81
C LEU A 150 6.86 12.86 -5.64
N ALA A 151 5.56 12.58 -5.65
CA ALA A 151 4.88 11.74 -4.66
C ALA A 151 4.60 10.37 -5.28
N LEU A 152 5.26 9.33 -4.78
CA LEU A 152 5.18 7.97 -5.30
C LEU A 152 4.55 7.04 -4.29
N ASP A 153 3.39 6.50 -4.62
CA ASP A 153 2.71 5.53 -3.78
C ASP A 153 3.15 4.10 -4.08
N GLU A 154 3.18 3.27 -3.06
CA GLU A 154 3.46 1.83 -3.15
C GLU A 154 4.81 1.51 -3.81
N MET A 155 5.88 2.13 -3.31
CA MET A 155 7.22 1.83 -3.82
C MET A 155 7.58 0.37 -3.58
N GLN A 156 7.56 -0.40 -4.66
CA GLN A 156 7.93 -1.80 -4.68
C GLN A 156 8.72 -2.11 -5.95
N ILE A 157 9.95 -2.60 -5.78
CA ILE A 157 10.84 -2.94 -6.90
C ILE A 157 10.91 -4.46 -6.97
N LYS A 158 10.32 -5.03 -8.02
CA LYS A 158 10.28 -6.48 -8.27
C LYS A 158 11.12 -6.87 -9.47
N ASP A 159 11.21 -5.97 -10.45
CA ASP A 159 11.87 -6.22 -11.73
C ASP A 159 13.31 -5.72 -11.73
N ILE A 160 14.21 -6.49 -12.36
CA ILE A 160 15.61 -6.11 -12.51
C ILE A 160 15.78 -4.88 -13.40
N ALA A 161 14.91 -4.70 -14.40
CA ALA A 161 14.96 -3.53 -15.28
C ALA A 161 14.70 -2.24 -14.50
N ASP A 162 13.71 -2.25 -13.59
CA ASP A 162 13.44 -1.14 -12.69
C ASP A 162 14.62 -0.92 -11.73
N ALA A 163 15.15 -1.99 -11.12
CA ALA A 163 16.27 -1.91 -10.19
C ALA A 163 17.52 -1.28 -10.80
N MET A 164 17.78 -1.55 -12.08
CA MET A 164 18.96 -0.99 -12.80
C MET A 164 18.80 0.48 -13.17
N ILE A 165 17.57 0.95 -13.37
CA ILE A 165 17.29 2.33 -13.81
C ILE A 165 17.08 3.26 -12.61
N VAL A 166 16.37 2.77 -11.58
CA VAL A 166 15.84 3.58 -10.49
C VAL A 166 16.93 4.35 -9.74
N GLY A 167 18.07 3.73 -9.49
CA GLY A 167 19.18 4.35 -8.75
C GLY A 167 19.66 5.65 -9.42
N ARG A 168 20.01 5.55 -10.70
CA ARG A 168 20.50 6.70 -11.47
C ARG A 168 19.39 7.73 -11.76
N LEU A 169 18.17 7.27 -11.98
CA LEU A 169 17.03 8.17 -12.17
C LEU A 169 16.83 9.08 -10.97
N PHE A 170 16.78 8.52 -9.76
CA PHE A 170 16.57 9.32 -8.55
C PHE A 170 17.78 10.21 -8.21
N GLU A 171 19.01 9.74 -8.46
CA GLU A 171 20.20 10.59 -8.36
C GLU A 171 20.08 11.84 -9.21
N LEU A 172 19.67 11.68 -10.47
CA LEU A 172 19.44 12.78 -11.40
C LEU A 172 18.29 13.69 -10.95
N LEU A 173 17.17 13.14 -10.50
CA LEU A 173 16.03 13.93 -10.01
C LEU A 173 16.41 14.76 -8.78
N PHE A 174 17.12 14.18 -7.80
CA PHE A 174 17.66 14.92 -6.66
C PHE A 174 18.66 16.00 -7.10
N GLY A 175 19.52 15.69 -8.08
CA GLY A 175 20.43 16.64 -8.68
C GLY A 175 19.73 17.83 -9.38
N HIS A 176 18.52 17.62 -9.87
CA HIS A 176 17.66 18.67 -10.43
C HIS A 176 16.83 19.42 -9.38
N GLY A 177 16.95 19.05 -8.09
CA GLY A 177 16.25 19.73 -7.00
C GLY A 177 14.82 19.21 -6.74
N VAL A 178 14.44 18.06 -7.30
CA VAL A 178 13.14 17.45 -7.08
C VAL A 178 13.11 16.78 -5.71
N ALA A 179 12.21 17.20 -4.84
CA ALA A 179 11.92 16.50 -3.58
C ALA A 179 11.10 15.23 -3.87
N VAL A 180 11.27 14.19 -3.04
CA VAL A 180 10.53 12.95 -3.18
C VAL A 180 9.84 12.59 -1.88
N ILE A 181 8.56 12.28 -1.94
CA ILE A 181 7.83 11.57 -0.89
C ILE A 181 7.37 10.23 -1.44
N THR A 182 7.57 9.16 -0.69
CA THR A 182 7.14 7.84 -1.14
C THR A 182 6.62 7.00 0.00
N THR A 183 5.63 6.15 -0.30
CA THR A 183 5.11 5.13 0.61
C THR A 183 5.60 3.75 0.22
N SER A 184 5.75 2.86 1.18
CA SER A 184 6.09 1.46 0.96
C SER A 184 5.56 0.56 2.08
N ASN A 185 5.40 -0.72 1.80
CA ASN A 185 5.10 -1.72 2.83
C ASN A 185 6.39 -2.31 3.45
N ARG A 186 7.56 -1.87 3.01
CA ARG A 186 8.87 -2.40 3.44
C ARG A 186 9.84 -1.27 3.78
N PRO A 187 10.75 -1.47 4.74
CA PRO A 187 11.84 -0.52 4.96
C PRO A 187 12.76 -0.47 3.73
N PRO A 188 13.51 0.63 3.51
CA PRO A 188 14.39 0.77 2.35
C PRO A 188 15.35 -0.40 2.17
N LYS A 189 15.92 -0.91 3.25
CA LYS A 189 16.85 -2.06 3.26
C LYS A 189 16.24 -3.36 2.71
N ASP A 190 14.91 -3.49 2.71
CA ASP A 190 14.21 -4.67 2.21
C ASP A 190 13.63 -4.48 0.80
N LEU A 191 13.86 -3.31 0.18
CA LEU A 191 13.57 -3.13 -1.24
C LEU A 191 14.47 -4.06 -2.06
N TYR A 192 13.85 -4.77 -3.01
CA TYR A 192 14.55 -5.72 -3.90
C TYR A 192 15.37 -6.78 -3.14
N LYS A 193 14.92 -7.23 -1.94
CA LYS A 193 15.68 -8.08 -0.99
C LYS A 193 16.18 -9.38 -1.61
N ASN A 194 15.38 -10.04 -2.43
CA ASN A 194 15.71 -11.31 -3.08
C ASN A 194 15.96 -11.15 -4.59
N GLY A 195 16.24 -9.91 -5.03
CA GLY A 195 16.43 -9.62 -6.45
C GLY A 195 17.79 -10.09 -6.98
N LEU A 196 17.82 -10.40 -8.27
CA LEU A 196 19.03 -10.78 -8.97
C LEU A 196 20.05 -9.62 -8.97
N ASN A 197 21.32 -9.89 -8.65
CA ASN A 197 22.38 -8.89 -8.57
C ASN A 197 22.08 -7.74 -7.57
N ARG A 198 21.44 -8.05 -6.46
CA ARG A 198 21.05 -7.08 -5.42
C ARG A 198 22.18 -6.14 -4.98
N GLN A 199 23.41 -6.60 -4.99
CA GLN A 199 24.58 -5.78 -4.64
C GLN A 199 24.73 -4.52 -5.52
N LEU A 200 24.27 -4.56 -6.77
CA LEU A 200 24.26 -3.38 -7.66
C LEU A 200 23.15 -2.39 -7.28
N PHE A 201 22.18 -2.83 -6.50
CA PHE A 201 21.06 -2.02 -6.00
C PHE A 201 21.39 -1.35 -4.65
N MET A 202 22.37 -1.85 -3.89
CA MET A 202 22.73 -1.30 -2.58
C MET A 202 23.11 0.19 -2.60
N PRO A 203 23.84 0.73 -3.60
CA PRO A 203 24.10 2.17 -3.69
C PRO A 203 22.82 3.01 -3.76
N PHE A 204 21.76 2.52 -4.41
CA PHE A 204 20.48 3.20 -4.43
C PHE A 204 19.83 3.26 -3.05
N ILE A 205 19.88 2.17 -2.27
CA ILE A 205 19.38 2.17 -0.89
C ILE A 205 20.11 3.23 -0.07
N ALA A 206 21.43 3.28 -0.15
CA ALA A 206 22.23 4.28 0.55
C ALA A 206 21.88 5.73 0.12
N LEU A 207 21.69 5.96 -1.19
CA LEU A 207 21.23 7.24 -1.72
C LEU A 207 19.88 7.64 -1.12
N PHE A 208 18.91 6.71 -1.09
CA PHE A 208 17.58 6.95 -0.53
C PHE A 208 17.63 7.27 0.96
N GLU A 209 18.38 6.51 1.75
CA GLU A 209 18.54 6.77 3.18
C GLU A 209 19.23 8.11 3.47
N SER A 210 20.09 8.57 2.58
CA SER A 210 20.75 9.90 2.71
C SER A 210 19.84 11.06 2.30
N ALA A 211 19.03 10.88 1.24
CA ALA A 211 18.19 11.90 0.64
C ALA A 211 16.82 12.03 1.31
N LEU A 212 16.33 10.98 1.96
CA LEU A 212 14.99 10.93 2.54
C LEU A 212 15.05 10.74 4.06
N VAL A 213 14.09 11.32 4.76
CA VAL A 213 13.81 10.99 6.15
C VAL A 213 12.99 9.72 6.18
N ILE A 214 13.52 8.66 6.80
CA ILE A 214 12.81 7.39 6.91
C ILE A 214 11.86 7.45 8.11
N HIS A 215 10.58 7.17 7.87
CA HIS A 215 9.57 7.16 8.92
C HIS A 215 8.80 5.84 8.93
N PRO A 216 8.98 5.01 9.97
CA PRO A 216 8.13 3.85 10.19
C PRO A 216 6.76 4.29 10.70
N MET A 217 5.70 3.92 9.99
CA MET A 217 4.34 3.99 10.50
C MET A 217 4.00 2.65 11.15
N GLN A 218 4.40 2.50 12.40
CA GLN A 218 4.04 1.35 13.23
C GLN A 218 2.90 1.82 14.15
N GLY A 219 1.67 1.43 13.83
CA GLY A 219 0.51 1.70 14.67
C GLY A 219 0.46 0.72 15.86
N ASP A 220 -0.34 1.05 16.87
CA ASP A 220 -0.66 0.15 18.00
C ASP A 220 -1.18 -1.22 17.51
N THR A 221 -1.77 -1.26 16.31
CA THR A 221 -2.24 -2.48 15.67
C THR A 221 -1.09 -3.42 15.28
N ASP A 222 0.07 -2.89 14.81
CA ASP A 222 1.24 -3.72 14.50
C ASP A 222 1.85 -4.31 15.79
N TYR A 223 1.87 -3.51 16.87
CA TYR A 223 2.29 -3.98 18.18
C TYR A 223 1.35 -5.06 18.74
N ARG A 224 0.03 -4.89 18.57
CA ARG A 224 -0.98 -5.88 18.96
C ARG A 224 -0.88 -7.16 18.13
N GLN A 225 -0.58 -7.06 16.83
CA GLN A 225 -0.38 -8.23 15.97
C GLN A 225 0.89 -9.02 16.34
N ASN A 226 1.98 -8.34 16.70
CA ASN A 226 3.19 -9.01 17.19
C ASN A 226 2.97 -9.73 18.53
N ARG A 227 2.02 -9.27 19.36
CA ARG A 227 1.59 -9.97 20.58
C ARG A 227 0.83 -11.27 20.32
N MET A 228 0.29 -11.46 19.12
CA MET A 228 -0.42 -12.69 18.73
C MET A 228 0.52 -13.85 18.37
N ALA A 229 1.84 -13.66 18.38
CA ALA A 229 2.78 -14.76 18.20
C ALA A 229 2.51 -15.82 19.30
N GLY A 230 2.12 -17.04 18.86
CA GLY A 230 1.73 -18.12 19.76
C GLY A 230 0.26 -18.16 20.19
N THR A 231 -0.58 -17.19 19.74
CA THR A 231 -2.04 -17.27 19.97
C THR A 231 -2.66 -18.27 18.99
N GLN A 232 -3.61 -19.07 19.47
CA GLN A 232 -4.39 -19.94 18.59
C GLN A 232 -5.14 -19.09 17.55
N VAL A 233 -4.97 -19.41 16.26
CA VAL A 233 -5.59 -18.71 15.13
C VAL A 233 -6.54 -19.59 14.33
N TYR A 234 -6.58 -20.90 14.61
CA TYR A 234 -7.47 -21.85 13.98
C TYR A 234 -8.33 -22.54 15.04
N PHE A 235 -9.63 -22.35 14.95
CA PHE A 235 -10.61 -22.84 15.94
C PHE A 235 -11.47 -23.92 15.31
N THR A 236 -11.48 -25.11 15.91
CA THR A 236 -12.31 -26.24 15.47
C THR A 236 -12.76 -27.03 16.68
N PRO A 237 -14.05 -27.49 16.73
CA PRO A 237 -15.10 -27.23 15.73
C PRO A 237 -15.58 -25.78 15.75
N ALA A 238 -16.09 -25.28 14.60
CA ALA A 238 -16.80 -24.01 14.54
C ALA A 238 -18.04 -24.06 15.45
N GLY A 239 -18.27 -23.01 16.23
CA GLY A 239 -19.36 -22.95 17.18
C GLY A 239 -19.27 -21.75 18.10
N ALA A 240 -20.03 -21.77 19.20
CA ALA A 240 -20.10 -20.64 20.13
C ALA A 240 -18.72 -20.32 20.76
N GLU A 241 -17.99 -21.33 21.23
CA GLU A 241 -16.66 -21.14 21.83
C GLU A 241 -15.64 -20.55 20.84
N ALA A 242 -15.64 -21.03 19.58
CA ALA A 242 -14.80 -20.49 18.53
C ALA A 242 -15.15 -19.03 18.23
N ARG A 243 -16.45 -18.70 18.18
CA ARG A 243 -16.95 -17.35 17.96
C ARG A 243 -16.55 -16.41 19.09
N ASP A 244 -16.71 -16.81 20.34
CA ASP A 244 -16.30 -16.05 21.52
C ASP A 244 -14.78 -15.80 21.55
N ALA A 245 -13.99 -16.79 21.14
CA ALA A 245 -12.54 -16.64 21.01
C ALA A 245 -12.17 -15.63 19.90
N ILE A 246 -12.79 -15.73 18.74
CA ILE A 246 -12.60 -14.79 17.62
C ILE A 246 -13.07 -13.38 18.03
N ASP A 247 -14.17 -13.24 18.75
CA ASP A 247 -14.64 -11.94 19.23
C ASP A 247 -13.68 -11.29 20.23
N ARG A 248 -13.01 -12.07 21.06
CA ARG A 248 -11.93 -11.57 21.93
C ARG A 248 -10.74 -11.08 21.09
N ILE A 249 -10.28 -11.90 20.14
CA ILE A 249 -9.18 -11.52 19.26
C ILE A 249 -9.55 -10.28 18.45
N TRP A 250 -10.78 -10.20 17.92
CA TRP A 250 -11.26 -9.02 17.20
C TRP A 250 -11.16 -7.76 18.07
N ARG A 251 -11.67 -7.82 19.31
CA ARG A 251 -11.57 -6.67 20.25
C ARG A 251 -10.13 -6.31 20.58
N ASP A 252 -9.26 -7.30 20.76
CA ASP A 252 -7.84 -7.05 21.01
C ASP A 252 -7.14 -6.37 19.83
N LEU A 253 -7.48 -6.76 18.61
CA LEU A 253 -6.89 -6.19 17.38
C LEU A 253 -7.43 -4.80 17.02
N THR A 254 -8.73 -4.58 17.26
CA THR A 254 -9.44 -3.38 16.78
C THR A 254 -9.78 -2.38 17.88
N GLY A 255 -9.62 -2.78 19.17
CA GLY A 255 -10.12 -2.01 20.29
C GLY A 255 -11.66 -2.06 20.41
N GLY A 256 -12.31 -2.95 19.67
CA GLY A 256 -13.76 -3.04 19.58
C GLY A 256 -14.39 -2.15 18.50
N GLU A 257 -13.56 -1.36 17.82
CA GLU A 257 -13.99 -0.52 16.70
C GLU A 257 -14.28 -1.33 15.45
N GLU A 258 -15.29 -0.91 14.70
CA GLU A 258 -15.63 -1.50 13.40
C GLU A 258 -16.33 -0.50 12.48
N ALA A 259 -16.10 -0.66 11.18
CA ALA A 259 -16.78 0.08 10.14
C ALA A 259 -17.13 -0.86 8.97
N ARG A 260 -18.11 -0.49 8.18
CA ARG A 260 -18.35 -1.11 6.88
C ARG A 260 -17.38 -0.50 5.87
N PHE A 261 -16.67 -1.35 5.14
CA PHE A 261 -15.71 -0.91 4.17
C PHE A 261 -15.98 -1.57 2.80
N HIS A 262 -15.55 -0.94 1.73
CA HIS A 262 -15.72 -1.48 0.38
C HIS A 262 -14.40 -1.37 -0.38
N LEU A 263 -13.95 -2.48 -0.93
CA LEU A 263 -12.89 -2.51 -1.92
C LEU A 263 -13.47 -2.26 -3.33
N PHE A 264 -12.68 -1.67 -4.19
CA PHE A 264 -13.06 -1.50 -5.59
C PHE A 264 -12.21 -2.41 -6.46
N VAL A 265 -12.85 -3.38 -7.12
CA VAL A 265 -12.19 -4.36 -7.96
C VAL A 265 -12.79 -4.31 -9.35
N LYS A 266 -12.00 -3.92 -10.36
CA LYS A 266 -12.45 -3.83 -11.76
C LYS A 266 -13.79 -3.10 -11.93
N GLY A 267 -13.97 -1.98 -11.19
CA GLY A 267 -15.18 -1.13 -11.29
C GLY A 267 -16.37 -1.59 -10.46
N ARG A 268 -16.31 -2.72 -9.74
CA ARG A 268 -17.37 -3.17 -8.81
C ARG A 268 -16.93 -3.01 -7.35
N LYS A 269 -17.94 -2.86 -6.48
CA LYS A 269 -17.74 -2.80 -5.03
C LYS A 269 -17.70 -4.22 -4.45
N LEU A 270 -16.66 -4.54 -3.69
CA LEU A 270 -16.57 -5.73 -2.87
C LEU A 270 -16.73 -5.33 -1.40
N PRO A 271 -17.83 -5.71 -0.73
CA PRO A 271 -18.06 -5.32 0.64
C PRO A 271 -17.12 -6.08 1.59
N VAL A 272 -16.59 -5.37 2.58
CA VAL A 272 -15.94 -5.93 3.78
C VAL A 272 -16.92 -5.72 4.94
N PRO A 273 -17.62 -6.74 5.40
CA PRO A 273 -18.72 -6.60 6.35
C PRO A 273 -18.33 -5.93 7.66
N ARG A 274 -17.17 -6.32 8.20
CA ARG A 274 -16.57 -5.71 9.39
C ARG A 274 -15.10 -5.43 9.10
N TYR A 275 -14.71 -4.18 9.25
CA TYR A 275 -13.36 -3.72 8.94
C TYR A 275 -12.89 -2.72 9.98
N PHE A 276 -11.64 -2.83 10.36
CA PHE A 276 -10.96 -1.78 11.09
C PHE A 276 -9.45 -1.86 10.83
N ASN A 277 -8.87 -0.78 10.36
CA ASN A 277 -7.43 -0.56 10.21
C ASN A 277 -6.64 -1.77 9.67
N GLY A 278 -7.07 -2.32 8.53
CA GLY A 278 -6.41 -3.46 7.86
C GLY A 278 -6.76 -4.83 8.45
N VAL A 279 -7.70 -4.91 9.39
CA VAL A 279 -8.30 -6.16 9.87
C VAL A 279 -9.68 -6.29 9.23
N GLY A 280 -9.93 -7.37 8.50
CA GLY A 280 -11.22 -7.66 7.88
C GLY A 280 -11.83 -8.94 8.44
N ARG A 281 -13.15 -8.94 8.67
CA ARG A 281 -13.88 -10.11 9.19
C ARG A 281 -15.04 -10.46 8.26
N PHE A 282 -15.11 -11.74 7.89
CA PHE A 282 -16.05 -12.29 6.93
C PHE A 282 -16.59 -13.63 7.41
N ALA A 283 -17.82 -13.95 7.01
CA ALA A 283 -18.26 -15.34 7.00
C ALA A 283 -17.67 -16.06 5.77
N PHE A 284 -17.54 -17.37 5.83
CA PHE A 284 -17.05 -18.19 4.70
C PHE A 284 -17.82 -17.92 3.40
N TYR A 285 -19.14 -17.84 3.48
CA TYR A 285 -19.98 -17.63 2.31
C TYR A 285 -19.89 -16.21 1.72
N ASP A 286 -19.42 -15.23 2.46
CA ASP A 286 -19.14 -13.88 1.92
C ASP A 286 -18.00 -13.92 0.89
N LEU A 287 -17.03 -14.83 1.10
CA LEU A 287 -15.85 -14.96 0.26
C LEU A 287 -15.94 -16.13 -0.72
N CYS A 288 -16.42 -17.29 -0.28
CA CYS A 288 -16.41 -18.51 -1.08
C CYS A 288 -17.78 -18.89 -1.64
N GLY A 289 -18.87 -18.42 -1.05
CA GLY A 289 -20.23 -18.60 -1.55
C GLY A 289 -20.59 -17.63 -2.70
N GLN A 290 -19.90 -16.51 -2.83
CA GLN A 290 -20.08 -15.52 -3.88
C GLN A 290 -19.20 -15.82 -5.09
N PRO A 291 -19.55 -15.36 -6.32
CA PRO A 291 -18.76 -15.57 -7.53
C PRO A 291 -17.51 -14.66 -7.57
N LEU A 292 -16.69 -14.75 -6.53
CA LEU A 292 -15.41 -14.06 -6.44
C LEU A 292 -14.31 -14.88 -7.13
N GLY A 293 -13.25 -14.19 -7.53
CA GLY A 293 -12.11 -14.81 -8.24
C GLY A 293 -10.76 -14.22 -7.81
N PRO A 294 -9.67 -14.64 -8.47
CA PRO A 294 -8.30 -14.27 -8.08
C PRO A 294 -8.08 -12.75 -7.92
N ALA A 295 -8.69 -11.92 -8.78
CA ALA A 295 -8.54 -10.47 -8.68
C ALA A 295 -9.16 -9.88 -7.41
N ASP A 296 -10.25 -10.50 -6.91
CA ASP A 296 -10.92 -10.08 -5.68
C ASP A 296 -10.09 -10.45 -4.46
N TYR A 297 -9.58 -11.68 -4.45
CA TYR A 297 -8.72 -12.16 -3.36
C TYR A 297 -7.39 -11.41 -3.30
N LEU A 298 -6.84 -11.05 -4.46
CA LEU A 298 -5.65 -10.20 -4.50
C LEU A 298 -5.94 -8.83 -3.91
N ALA A 299 -7.06 -8.19 -4.27
CA ALA A 299 -7.46 -6.90 -3.70
C ALA A 299 -7.68 -6.99 -2.18
N ILE A 300 -8.27 -8.09 -1.68
CA ILE A 300 -8.40 -8.36 -0.25
C ILE A 300 -7.01 -8.45 0.39
N ALA A 301 -6.11 -9.25 -0.17
CA ALA A 301 -4.77 -9.47 0.36
C ALA A 301 -3.88 -8.21 0.32
N GLU A 302 -4.11 -7.31 -0.64
CA GLU A 302 -3.42 -6.01 -0.72
C GLU A 302 -3.89 -5.01 0.33
N HIS A 303 -5.15 -5.12 0.80
CA HIS A 303 -5.76 -4.17 1.73
C HIS A 303 -5.85 -4.67 3.17
N LEU A 304 -5.77 -5.98 3.39
CA LEU A 304 -5.86 -6.56 4.72
C LEU A 304 -4.51 -7.11 5.18
N ARG A 305 -4.19 -6.90 6.44
CA ARG A 305 -3.06 -7.51 7.15
C ARG A 305 -3.50 -8.77 7.91
N VAL A 306 -4.74 -8.73 8.41
CA VAL A 306 -5.37 -9.84 9.10
C VAL A 306 -6.72 -10.08 8.46
N LEU A 307 -6.94 -11.29 8.04
CA LEU A 307 -8.25 -11.77 7.60
C LEU A 307 -8.82 -12.73 8.65
N VAL A 308 -10.02 -12.44 9.12
CA VAL A 308 -10.82 -13.34 9.95
C VAL A 308 -11.88 -13.98 9.06
N ILE A 309 -11.89 -15.31 9.01
CA ILE A 309 -12.90 -16.11 8.32
C ILE A 309 -13.64 -16.98 9.34
N GLU A 310 -14.95 -16.89 9.36
CA GLU A 310 -15.79 -17.66 10.27
C GLU A 310 -16.61 -18.72 9.55
N ASP A 311 -16.86 -19.78 10.28
CA ASP A 311 -17.78 -20.85 9.91
C ASP A 311 -17.42 -21.53 8.58
N VAL A 312 -16.12 -21.84 8.39
CA VAL A 312 -15.68 -22.65 7.24
C VAL A 312 -16.30 -24.04 7.37
N PRO A 313 -17.18 -24.48 6.46
CA PRO A 313 -17.84 -25.76 6.56
C PRO A 313 -16.89 -26.90 6.15
N GLN A 314 -17.23 -28.11 6.56
CA GLN A 314 -16.69 -29.28 5.89
C GLN A 314 -17.31 -29.37 4.49
N MET A 315 -16.48 -29.45 3.46
CA MET A 315 -16.87 -29.41 2.07
C MET A 315 -16.71 -30.80 1.43
N GLY A 316 -17.43 -31.03 0.35
CA GLY A 316 -17.37 -32.27 -0.43
C GLY A 316 -17.83 -32.02 -1.87
N ARG A 317 -18.28 -33.05 -2.56
CA ARG A 317 -18.66 -32.95 -4.00
C ARG A 317 -19.72 -31.87 -4.29
N SER A 318 -20.64 -31.64 -3.35
CA SER A 318 -21.68 -30.60 -3.49
C SER A 318 -21.17 -29.18 -3.38
N ASN A 319 -19.99 -28.98 -2.77
CA ASN A 319 -19.40 -27.66 -2.51
C ASN A 319 -18.10 -27.45 -3.33
N PHE A 320 -17.98 -28.13 -4.47
CA PHE A 320 -16.78 -28.07 -5.29
C PHE A 320 -16.34 -26.62 -5.67
N ASN A 321 -17.30 -25.79 -6.05
CA ASN A 321 -17.02 -24.41 -6.42
C ASN A 321 -16.53 -23.57 -5.23
N GLU A 322 -17.14 -23.74 -4.06
CA GLU A 322 -16.74 -23.09 -2.81
C GLU A 322 -15.34 -23.57 -2.38
N ALA A 323 -15.07 -24.87 -2.46
CA ALA A 323 -13.76 -25.44 -2.18
C ALA A 323 -12.67 -24.88 -3.11
N LYS A 324 -12.95 -24.80 -4.41
CA LYS A 324 -12.01 -24.22 -5.38
C LYS A 324 -11.72 -22.75 -5.11
N ARG A 325 -12.75 -21.97 -4.74
CA ARG A 325 -12.57 -20.57 -4.35
C ARG A 325 -11.78 -20.46 -3.05
N PHE A 326 -12.04 -21.33 -2.07
CA PHE A 326 -11.29 -21.37 -0.83
C PHE A 326 -9.80 -21.69 -1.05
N VAL A 327 -9.48 -22.68 -1.91
CA VAL A 327 -8.10 -22.96 -2.35
C VAL A 327 -7.43 -21.70 -2.89
N THR A 328 -8.11 -21.02 -3.84
CA THR A 328 -7.57 -19.79 -4.46
C THR A 328 -7.36 -18.68 -3.43
N LEU A 329 -8.28 -18.51 -2.50
CA LEU A 329 -8.19 -17.53 -1.42
C LEU A 329 -6.98 -17.82 -0.52
N ILE A 330 -6.85 -19.06 -0.01
CA ILE A 330 -5.75 -19.43 0.88
C ILE A 330 -4.40 -19.32 0.16
N ASP A 331 -4.32 -19.72 -1.12
CA ASP A 331 -3.13 -19.53 -1.93
C ASP A 331 -2.74 -18.04 -2.00
N THR A 332 -3.70 -17.16 -2.25
CA THR A 332 -3.46 -15.71 -2.34
C THR A 332 -3.01 -15.11 -0.99
N LEU A 333 -3.66 -15.48 0.11
CA LEU A 333 -3.30 -15.00 1.45
C LEU A 333 -1.90 -15.48 1.85
N TYR A 334 -1.57 -16.74 1.52
CA TYR A 334 -0.27 -17.35 1.78
C TYR A 334 0.85 -16.60 1.06
N GLU A 335 0.71 -16.38 -0.25
CA GLU A 335 1.69 -15.64 -1.05
C GLU A 335 1.86 -14.18 -0.59
N ALA A 336 0.77 -13.54 -0.18
CA ALA A 336 0.76 -12.16 0.30
C ALA A 336 1.17 -12.01 1.77
N ARG A 337 1.41 -13.10 2.49
CA ARG A 337 1.73 -13.11 3.92
C ARG A 337 0.67 -12.45 4.80
N VAL A 338 -0.60 -12.58 4.43
CA VAL A 338 -1.73 -12.09 5.23
C VAL A 338 -1.99 -13.07 6.38
N ARG A 339 -2.06 -12.57 7.61
CA ARG A 339 -2.38 -13.40 8.77
C ARG A 339 -3.84 -13.84 8.71
N LEU A 340 -4.08 -15.14 8.91
CA LEU A 340 -5.42 -15.70 8.89
C LEU A 340 -5.84 -16.12 10.32
N ILE A 341 -7.06 -15.75 10.71
CA ILE A 341 -7.76 -16.27 11.87
C ILE A 341 -9.02 -16.96 11.34
N CYS A 342 -9.26 -18.20 11.77
CA CYS A 342 -10.28 -19.01 11.13
C CYS A 342 -11.05 -19.86 12.15
N SER A 343 -12.39 -19.93 12.03
CA SER A 343 -13.17 -21.02 12.61
C SER A 343 -13.65 -21.97 11.52
N ALA A 344 -13.54 -23.26 11.77
CA ALA A 344 -13.83 -24.30 10.79
C ALA A 344 -14.50 -25.52 11.42
N ALA A 345 -15.32 -26.22 10.64
CA ALA A 345 -16.05 -27.41 11.09
C ALA A 345 -15.11 -28.58 11.41
N ALA A 346 -13.90 -28.62 10.81
CA ALA A 346 -12.95 -29.71 10.97
C ALA A 346 -11.49 -29.20 10.91
N ALA A 347 -10.53 -30.07 11.24
CA ALA A 347 -9.11 -29.80 11.03
C ALA A 347 -8.81 -29.59 9.53
N PRO A 348 -7.74 -28.87 9.14
CA PRO A 348 -7.45 -28.55 7.75
C PRO A 348 -7.52 -29.74 6.78
N GLU A 349 -6.98 -30.87 7.18
CA GLU A 349 -6.95 -32.11 6.38
C GLU A 349 -8.32 -32.74 6.17
N MET A 350 -9.25 -32.42 7.05
CA MET A 350 -10.61 -32.98 7.07
C MET A 350 -11.67 -32.04 6.51
N LEU A 351 -11.25 -30.84 6.04
CA LEU A 351 -12.19 -29.87 5.46
C LEU A 351 -12.72 -30.29 4.08
N TYR A 352 -11.94 -31.07 3.32
CA TYR A 352 -12.34 -31.58 2.00
C TYR A 352 -11.76 -32.97 1.78
N VAL A 353 -12.55 -34.00 2.04
CA VAL A 353 -12.09 -35.39 2.03
C VAL A 353 -12.57 -36.18 0.81
N GLU A 354 -13.55 -35.65 0.06
CA GLU A 354 -14.08 -36.30 -1.14
C GLU A 354 -14.47 -35.27 -2.20
N GLY A 355 -14.20 -35.59 -3.45
CA GLY A 355 -14.56 -34.76 -4.60
C GLY A 355 -13.40 -34.53 -5.56
N GLU A 356 -13.66 -33.77 -6.59
CA GLU A 356 -12.65 -33.35 -7.56
C GLU A 356 -11.74 -32.26 -6.91
N GLY A 357 -10.42 -32.32 -7.13
CA GLY A 357 -9.50 -31.33 -6.58
C GLY A 357 -8.96 -31.65 -5.17
N ILE A 358 -9.05 -32.88 -4.69
CA ILE A 358 -8.48 -33.32 -3.40
C ILE A 358 -6.99 -33.00 -3.33
N PHE A 359 -6.25 -33.25 -4.40
CA PHE A 359 -4.80 -33.00 -4.42
C PHE A 359 -4.44 -31.52 -4.24
N GLU A 360 -5.19 -30.62 -4.86
CA GLU A 360 -5.02 -29.17 -4.65
C GLU A 360 -5.36 -28.78 -3.22
N PHE A 361 -6.36 -29.44 -2.62
CA PHE A 361 -6.76 -29.17 -1.26
C PHE A 361 -5.75 -29.67 -0.21
N GLU A 362 -5.02 -30.75 -0.48
CA GLU A 362 -3.90 -31.20 0.38
C GLU A 362 -2.85 -30.11 0.57
N ARG A 363 -2.51 -29.40 -0.53
CA ARG A 363 -1.61 -28.24 -0.45
C ARG A 363 -2.21 -27.12 0.38
N THR A 364 -3.50 -26.87 0.25
CA THR A 364 -4.22 -25.86 1.02
C THR A 364 -4.24 -26.20 2.50
N ALA A 365 -4.42 -27.47 2.86
CA ALA A 365 -4.34 -27.96 4.24
C ALA A 365 -2.94 -27.72 4.83
N SER A 366 -1.88 -28.01 4.06
CA SER A 366 -0.50 -27.74 4.46
C SER A 366 -0.26 -26.24 4.71
N ARG A 367 -0.72 -25.36 3.80
CA ARG A 367 -0.63 -23.91 3.95
C ARG A 367 -1.40 -23.40 5.18
N LEU A 368 -2.58 -23.94 5.44
CA LEU A 368 -3.35 -23.62 6.64
C LEU A 368 -2.59 -24.01 7.93
N ARG A 369 -1.84 -25.11 7.92
CA ARG A 369 -0.97 -25.49 9.06
C ARG A 369 0.20 -24.51 9.21
N GLU A 370 0.84 -24.13 8.12
CA GLU A 370 1.95 -23.18 8.16
C GLU A 370 1.50 -21.81 8.67
N ILE A 371 0.32 -21.33 8.22
CA ILE A 371 -0.27 -20.05 8.68
C ILE A 371 -0.54 -20.04 10.19
N GLN A 372 -0.75 -21.23 10.81
CA GLN A 372 -0.96 -21.36 12.26
C GLN A 372 0.35 -21.23 13.06
N SER A 373 1.53 -21.28 12.43
CA SER A 373 2.79 -21.20 13.14
C SER A 373 3.03 -19.79 13.72
N ALA A 374 3.69 -19.73 14.87
CA ALA A 374 3.99 -18.47 15.55
C ALA A 374 4.82 -17.50 14.70
N ASP A 375 5.68 -18.04 13.82
CA ASP A 375 6.58 -17.29 12.96
C ASP A 375 5.95 -16.86 11.61
N TRP A 376 4.67 -17.22 11.39
CA TRP A 376 3.98 -16.84 10.16
C TRP A 376 3.67 -15.35 10.15
N ALA A 377 4.00 -14.67 9.07
CA ALA A 377 3.80 -13.23 8.87
C ALA A 377 4.55 -12.34 9.88
N GLY A 378 5.64 -12.84 10.45
CA GLY A 378 6.60 -12.07 11.25
C GLY A 378 7.65 -11.35 10.40
#